data_76df9008dcdc50bfb331f8deaf029d90
#
_entry.id   76df9008dcdc50bfb331f8deaf029d90
#
_cell.length_a   1.000
_cell.length_b   1.000
_cell.length_c   1.000
_cell.angle_alpha   90.00
_cell.angle_beta   90.00
_cell.angle_gamma   90.00
#
_symmetry.space_group_name_H-M   'P 1'
#
loop_
_entity.id
_entity.type
_entity.pdbx_description
1 polymer ?
#
loop_
_entity_poly.entity_id
_entity_poly.type
_entity_poly.pdbx_seq_one_letter_code
_entity_poly.pdbx_strand_id
1 'polypeptide(L)'
;MLLTLRASRWSDTAPYTQKVAFAGIKETDIPIYGLRLTGTLSNVTVEAQKLAWGYVDRIASGDGAVTAYCYSKKPVTDIVVSAKGVKHG
;
A
#
# COMPACT_ATOMS: atom_id res chain seq x y z
N MET A 1 5.47 -10.63 -2.54
CA MET A 1 5.78 -10.02 -1.24
C MET A 1 4.61 -9.16 -0.77
N LEU A 2 4.43 -9.08 0.53
CA LEU A 2 3.31 -8.34 1.11
C LEU A 2 3.84 -7.14 1.90
N LEU A 3 3.07 -6.05 1.87
CA LEU A 3 3.31 -4.91 2.73
C LEU A 3 1.97 -4.46 3.33
N THR A 4 2.02 -3.82 4.49
CA THR A 4 0.82 -3.34 5.16
C THR A 4 0.84 -1.81 5.19
N LEU A 5 -0.24 -1.21 4.68
CA LEU A 5 -0.47 0.22 4.79
C LEU A 5 -1.43 0.44 5.96
N ARG A 6 -0.91 1.02 7.04
CA ARG A 6 -1.69 1.18 8.27
C ARG A 6 -2.47 2.48 8.25
N ALA A 7 -3.73 2.41 8.68
CA ALA A 7 -4.61 3.58 8.72
C ALA A 7 -4.05 4.72 9.57
N SER A 8 -3.29 4.39 10.61
CA SER A 8 -2.72 5.37 11.55
C SER A 8 -1.42 6.02 11.08
N ARG A 9 -0.88 5.61 9.94
CA ARG A 9 0.45 6.03 9.49
C ARG A 9 0.46 7.02 8.33
N TRP A 10 -0.69 7.44 7.86
CA TRP A 10 -0.77 8.43 6.80
C TRP A 10 -0.43 9.82 7.33
N SER A 11 0.18 10.66 6.49
CA SER A 11 0.45 12.05 6.85
C SER A 11 -0.86 12.81 7.08
N ASP A 12 -0.78 13.97 7.74
CA ASP A 12 -1.97 14.72 8.16
C ASP A 12 -2.55 15.60 7.06
N THR A 13 -1.76 15.92 6.03
CA THR A 13 -2.19 16.83 4.97
C THR A 13 -2.03 16.18 3.60
N ALA A 14 -2.92 16.54 2.68
CA ALA A 14 -2.84 16.04 1.31
C ALA A 14 -1.64 16.65 0.57
N PRO A 15 -0.94 15.93 -0.30
CA PRO A 15 -1.17 14.51 -0.54
C PRO A 15 -0.78 13.65 0.68
N TYR A 16 -1.67 12.73 1.04
CA TYR A 16 -1.40 11.85 2.17
C TYR A 16 -0.40 10.79 1.74
N THR A 17 0.65 10.61 2.53
CA THR A 17 1.73 9.69 2.20
C THR A 17 2.02 8.73 3.34
N GLN A 18 2.50 7.55 2.98
CA GLN A 18 2.99 6.57 3.94
C GLN A 18 4.18 5.84 3.34
N LYS A 19 5.30 5.86 4.06
CA LYS A 19 6.50 5.14 3.66
C LYS A 19 6.59 3.84 4.43
N VAL A 20 6.79 2.74 3.72
CA VAL A 20 6.86 1.41 4.32
C VAL A 20 8.18 0.76 3.92
N ALA A 21 8.90 0.21 4.90
CA ALA A 21 10.12 -0.54 4.65
C ALA A 21 9.80 -1.77 3.79
N PHE A 22 10.63 -2.03 2.79
CA PHE A 22 10.44 -3.13 1.86
C PHE A 22 11.82 -3.64 1.45
N ALA A 23 12.30 -4.66 2.15
CA ALA A 23 13.64 -5.19 1.94
C ALA A 23 13.82 -5.69 0.51
N GLY A 24 14.93 -5.33 -0.11
CA GLY A 24 15.30 -5.80 -1.44
C GLY A 24 14.76 -4.98 -2.60
N ILE A 25 13.83 -4.05 -2.36
CA ILE A 25 13.33 -3.20 -3.44
C ILE A 25 14.35 -2.13 -3.79
N LYS A 26 14.39 -1.78 -5.07
CA LYS A 26 15.21 -0.71 -5.60
C LYS A 26 14.34 0.38 -6.20
N GLU A 27 14.85 1.60 -6.22
CA GLU A 27 14.16 2.74 -6.80
C GLU A 27 13.79 2.50 -8.28
N THR A 28 14.57 1.68 -8.99
CA THR A 28 14.32 1.34 -10.40
C THR A 28 13.32 0.22 -10.60
N ASP A 29 12.89 -0.46 -9.53
CA ASP A 29 11.89 -1.52 -9.64
C ASP A 29 10.52 -0.91 -9.92
N ILE A 30 9.74 -1.58 -10.78
CA ILE A 30 8.38 -1.16 -11.10
C ILE A 30 7.46 -2.36 -10.81
N PRO A 31 7.22 -2.66 -9.54
CA PRO A 31 6.37 -3.80 -9.20
C PRO A 31 4.90 -3.51 -9.49
N ILE A 32 4.15 -4.59 -9.66
CA ILE A 32 2.70 -4.51 -9.79
C ILE A 32 2.13 -4.66 -8.40
N TYR A 33 1.38 -3.66 -7.95
CA TYR A 33 0.75 -3.65 -6.63
C TYR A 33 -0.72 -4.01 -6.74
N GLY A 34 -1.22 -4.77 -5.78
CA GLY A 34 -2.63 -5.10 -5.71
C GLY A 34 -3.08 -5.37 -4.29
N LEU A 35 -4.37 -5.16 -4.04
CA LEU A 35 -4.96 -5.47 -2.75
C LEU A 35 -4.91 -6.98 -2.50
N ARG A 36 -4.46 -7.36 -1.31
CA ARG A 36 -4.47 -8.76 -0.87
C ARG A 36 -5.48 -8.93 0.25
N LEU A 37 -6.48 -9.76 -0.01
CA LEU A 37 -7.44 -10.17 1.03
C LEU A 37 -6.95 -11.48 1.63
N THR A 38 -6.68 -11.48 2.92
CA THR A 38 -6.10 -12.63 3.62
C THR A 38 -7.06 -13.16 4.70
N GLY A 39 -7.05 -14.46 4.88
CA GLY A 39 -7.90 -15.13 5.88
C GLY A 39 -9.38 -15.14 5.50
N THR A 40 -10.22 -15.49 6.47
CA THR A 40 -11.67 -15.47 6.29
C THR A 40 -12.19 -14.09 6.68
N LEU A 41 -12.74 -13.38 5.71
CA LEU A 41 -13.21 -12.01 5.93
C LEU A 41 -14.72 -11.92 5.73
N SER A 42 -15.38 -11.08 6.54
CA SER A 42 -16.78 -10.74 6.33
C SER A 42 -16.92 -9.84 5.10
N ASN A 43 -18.11 -9.78 4.51
CA ASN A 43 -18.37 -8.89 3.37
C ASN A 43 -18.11 -7.43 3.73
N VAL A 44 -18.45 -7.04 4.95
CA VAL A 44 -18.20 -5.65 5.42
C VAL A 44 -16.71 -5.34 5.42
N THR A 45 -15.89 -6.27 5.91
CA THR A 45 -14.43 -6.10 5.94
C THR A 45 -13.85 -6.03 4.52
N VAL A 46 -14.32 -6.91 3.62
CA VAL A 46 -13.86 -6.91 2.22
C VAL A 46 -14.19 -5.58 1.55
N GLU A 47 -15.42 -5.09 1.71
CA GLU A 47 -15.81 -3.82 1.11
C GLU A 47 -15.02 -2.64 1.69
N ALA A 48 -14.75 -2.64 3.00
CA ALA A 48 -13.95 -1.61 3.63
C ALA A 48 -12.52 -1.59 3.09
N GLN A 49 -11.92 -2.77 2.87
CA GLN A 49 -10.57 -2.86 2.31
C GLN A 49 -10.52 -2.44 0.85
N LYS A 50 -11.51 -2.81 0.06
CA LYS A 50 -11.60 -2.38 -1.34
C LYS A 50 -11.73 -0.86 -1.44
N LEU A 51 -12.56 -0.27 -0.59
CA LEU A 51 -12.73 1.19 -0.56
C LEU A 51 -11.42 1.87 -0.15
N ALA A 52 -10.76 1.37 0.87
CA ALA A 52 -9.48 1.90 1.34
C ALA A 52 -8.41 1.82 0.24
N TRP A 53 -8.31 0.69 -0.44
CA TRP A 53 -7.38 0.52 -1.56
C TRP A 53 -7.67 1.50 -2.69
N GLY A 54 -8.93 1.78 -2.94
CA GLY A 54 -9.35 2.74 -3.97
C GLY A 54 -8.88 4.17 -3.72
N TYR A 55 -8.52 4.52 -2.49
CA TYR A 55 -7.98 5.83 -2.17
C TYR A 55 -6.48 5.95 -2.48
N VAL A 56 -5.78 4.83 -2.67
CA VAL A 56 -4.36 4.85 -2.98
C VAL A 56 -4.17 5.13 -4.47
N ASP A 57 -3.62 6.28 -4.79
CA ASP A 57 -3.48 6.74 -6.18
C ASP A 57 -2.22 6.23 -6.84
N ARG A 58 -1.13 6.10 -6.06
CA ARG A 58 0.12 5.55 -6.59
C ARG A 58 1.01 5.05 -5.45
N ILE A 59 1.93 4.17 -5.82
CA ILE A 59 2.99 3.70 -4.93
C ILE A 59 4.32 3.86 -5.67
N ALA A 60 5.25 4.56 -5.07
CA ALA A 60 6.58 4.81 -5.65
C ALA A 60 7.62 3.95 -4.96
N SER A 61 8.48 3.30 -5.74
CA SER A 61 9.59 2.51 -5.23
C SER A 61 10.77 3.41 -4.88
N GLY A 62 11.43 3.09 -3.77
CA GLY A 62 12.70 3.68 -3.38
C GLY A 62 13.63 2.56 -2.95
N ASP A 63 14.87 2.88 -2.62
CA ASP A 63 15.82 1.86 -2.16
C ASP A 63 15.46 1.42 -0.75
N GLY A 64 15.00 0.16 -0.62
CA GLY A 64 14.65 -0.42 0.66
C GLY A 64 13.30 -0.01 1.22
N ALA A 65 12.51 0.77 0.47
CA ALA A 65 11.20 1.22 0.94
C ALA A 65 10.29 1.60 -0.23
N VAL A 66 9.00 1.65 0.05
CA VAL A 66 8.00 2.18 -0.89
C VAL A 66 7.21 3.28 -0.21
N THR A 67 6.71 4.24 -1.01
CA THR A 67 5.87 5.31 -0.50
C THR A 67 4.54 5.30 -1.24
N ALA A 68 3.46 5.17 -0.50
CA ALA A 68 2.10 5.22 -1.05
C ALA A 68 1.56 6.65 -0.96
N TYR A 69 0.80 7.04 -1.97
CA TYR A 69 0.22 8.39 -2.07
C TYR A 69 -1.28 8.32 -2.25
N CYS A 70 -2.00 9.14 -1.47
CA CYS A 70 -3.44 9.35 -1.62
C CYS A 70 -3.67 10.85 -1.77
N TYR A 71 -4.16 11.28 -2.93
CA TYR A 71 -4.29 12.70 -3.23
C TYR A 71 -5.60 13.31 -2.74
N SER A 72 -6.65 12.52 -2.61
CA SER A 72 -7.96 13.02 -2.22
C SER A 72 -8.33 12.69 -0.78
N LYS A 73 -8.28 11.42 -0.42
CA LYS A 73 -8.65 10.94 0.91
C LYS A 73 -7.68 9.86 1.35
N LYS A 74 -7.45 9.77 2.65
CA LYS A 74 -6.63 8.70 3.19
C LYS A 74 -7.50 7.56 3.70
N PRO A 75 -7.02 6.31 3.57
CA PRO A 75 -7.75 5.15 4.10
C PRO A 75 -7.93 5.21 5.61
N VAL A 76 -9.08 4.74 6.09
CA VAL A 76 -9.36 4.61 7.52
C VAL A 76 -9.25 3.16 8.00
N THR A 77 -8.83 2.27 7.11
CA THR A 77 -8.70 0.84 7.37
C THR A 77 -7.30 0.41 6.96
N ASP A 78 -6.68 -0.47 7.75
CA ASP A 78 -5.41 -1.08 7.38
C ASP A 78 -5.61 -1.97 6.15
N ILE A 79 -4.68 -1.89 5.20
CA ILE A 79 -4.74 -2.69 3.97
C ILE A 79 -3.44 -3.45 3.76
N VAL A 80 -3.57 -4.70 3.33
CA VAL A 80 -2.44 -5.53 2.93
C VAL A 80 -2.33 -5.48 1.41
N VAL A 81 -1.14 -5.19 0.93
CA VAL A 81 -0.87 -5.00 -0.50
C VAL A 81 0.17 -6.03 -0.93
N SER A 82 -0.08 -6.69 -2.06
CA SER A 82 0.91 -7.56 -2.67
C SER A 82 1.72 -6.78 -3.70
N ALA A 83 3.02 -7.07 -3.77
CA ALA A 83 3.91 -6.49 -4.76
C ALA A 83 4.54 -7.64 -5.56
N LYS A 84 4.44 -7.60 -6.87
CA LYS A 84 4.99 -8.59 -7.79
C LYS A 84 5.99 -7.94 -8.74
N GLY A 85 7.00 -8.70 -9.15
CA GLY A 85 7.97 -8.19 -10.11
C GLY A 85 9.14 -7.46 -9.47
N VAL A 86 9.32 -7.58 -8.15
CA VAL A 86 10.50 -7.03 -7.46
C VAL A 86 11.69 -7.94 -7.78
N LYS A 87 12.74 -7.32 -8.28
CA LYS A 87 13.99 -8.04 -8.57
C LYS A 87 14.88 -7.98 -7.35
N HIS A 88 15.29 -9.13 -6.87
CA HIS A 88 16.28 -9.23 -5.82
C HIS A 88 17.65 -9.16 -6.47
N GLY A 89 18.27 -8.06 -6.31
CA GLY A 89 19.57 -7.82 -6.90
C GLY A 89 20.73 -8.25 -6.07
#